data_1734e0dfd6052e9da15d06c0fe530ef4
#
_entry.id   1734e0dfd6052e9da15d06c0fe530ef4
#
_cell.length_a   1.000
_cell.length_b   1.000
_cell.length_c   1.000
_cell.angle_alpha   90.00
_cell.angle_beta   90.00
_cell.angle_gamma   90.00
#
_symmetry.space_group_name_H-M   'P 1'
#
loop_
_entity.id
_entity.type
_entity.pdbx_description
1 polymer ?
#
loop_
_entity_poly.entity_id
_entity_poly.type
_entity_poly.pdbx_seq_one_letter_code
_entity_poly.pdbx_strand_id
1 'polypeptide(L)'
;MPSMTSYDRGDVVLATLPFSDLTGMKKRPAVVVSAHHPSVDLVLLPLTSQLENLQLGEFALVEWKGAGLLFPSVVKRGLFTLDKTCINRRFGRLAAGDQGKLDSALRLWLGL
;
A
#
# COMPACT_ATOMS: atom_id res chain seq x y z
N MET A 1 -16.99 -16.06 16.85
CA MET A 1 -16.60 -14.63 16.81
C MET A 1 -15.82 -14.35 15.55
N PRO A 2 -16.38 -13.62 14.66
CA PRO A 2 -15.60 -13.25 13.51
C PRO A 2 -14.42 -12.37 13.95
N SER A 3 -13.25 -12.75 13.52
CA SER A 3 -12.10 -11.92 13.78
C SER A 3 -12.25 -10.66 12.96
N MET A 4 -12.22 -9.53 13.61
CA MET A 4 -12.16 -8.27 12.92
C MET A 4 -10.70 -8.10 12.48
N THR A 5 -10.45 -8.33 11.21
CA THR A 5 -9.13 -8.07 10.68
C THR A 5 -8.89 -6.58 10.73
N SER A 6 -7.88 -6.17 11.46
CA SER A 6 -7.48 -4.76 11.46
C SER A 6 -6.15 -4.63 10.73
N TYR A 7 -6.02 -3.53 10.02
CA TYR A 7 -4.82 -3.22 9.26
C TYR A 7 -4.23 -1.94 9.80
N ASP A 8 -2.91 -1.93 9.92
CA ASP A 8 -2.18 -0.80 10.47
C ASP A 8 -1.33 -0.15 9.39
N ARG A 9 -1.00 1.10 9.62
CA ARG A 9 -0.09 1.82 8.74
C ARG A 9 1.21 1.04 8.58
N GLY A 10 1.63 0.82 7.36
CA GLY A 10 2.83 0.05 7.05
C GLY A 10 2.55 -1.40 6.67
N ASP A 11 1.33 -1.86 6.83
CA ASP A 11 0.98 -3.21 6.37
C ASP A 11 0.99 -3.27 4.86
N VAL A 12 1.59 -4.33 4.32
CA VAL A 12 1.63 -4.58 2.88
C VAL A 12 0.61 -5.65 2.58
N VAL A 13 -0.31 -5.34 1.67
CA VAL A 13 -1.48 -6.18 1.42
C VAL A 13 -1.66 -6.45 -0.06
N LEU A 14 -2.41 -7.50 -0.38
CA LEU A 14 -2.91 -7.75 -1.73
C LEU A 14 -4.36 -7.26 -1.76
N ALA A 15 -4.64 -6.30 -2.63
CA ALA A 15 -5.95 -5.69 -2.72
C ALA A 15 -6.57 -5.93 -4.09
N THR A 16 -7.89 -6.14 -4.12
CA THR A 16 -8.64 -6.23 -5.36
C THR A 16 -9.12 -4.83 -5.71
N LEU A 17 -8.61 -4.30 -6.83
CA LEU A 17 -8.87 -2.93 -7.25
C LEU A 17 -9.77 -2.92 -8.49
N PRO A 18 -10.79 -2.06 -8.50
CA PRO A 18 -11.52 -1.80 -9.72
C PRO A 18 -10.69 -0.89 -10.61
N PHE A 19 -10.51 -1.28 -11.86
CA PHE A 19 -9.82 -0.44 -12.83
C PHE A 19 -10.82 0.18 -13.78
N SER A 20 -10.43 1.33 -14.34
CA SER A 20 -11.28 2.06 -15.26
C SER A 20 -11.48 1.36 -16.60
N ASP A 21 -10.66 0.35 -16.91
CA ASP A 21 -10.90 -0.40 -18.13
C ASP A 21 -12.07 -1.37 -17.92
N LEU A 22 -12.59 -1.90 -19.01
CA LEU A 22 -13.79 -2.73 -19.01
C LEU A 22 -13.51 -4.18 -18.63
N THR A 23 -12.28 -4.53 -18.30
CA THR A 23 -11.91 -5.92 -18.05
C THR A 23 -12.13 -6.35 -16.60
N GLY A 24 -12.53 -5.43 -15.73
CA GLY A 24 -12.95 -5.79 -14.38
C GLY A 24 -11.90 -5.54 -13.32
N MET A 25 -11.79 -6.48 -12.40
CA MET A 25 -11.00 -6.33 -11.18
C MET A 25 -9.62 -6.93 -11.34
N LYS A 26 -8.63 -6.29 -10.73
CA LYS A 26 -7.27 -6.85 -10.66
C LYS A 26 -6.77 -6.81 -9.24
N LYS A 27 -5.96 -7.79 -8.89
CA LYS A 27 -5.30 -7.84 -7.60
C LYS A 27 -3.94 -7.16 -7.71
N ARG A 28 -3.66 -6.23 -6.79
CA ARG A 28 -2.41 -5.47 -6.79
C ARG A 28 -1.90 -5.34 -5.36
N PRO A 29 -0.58 -5.34 -5.18
CA PRO A 29 -0.03 -5.03 -3.87
C PRO A 29 -0.18 -3.55 -3.57
N ALA A 30 -0.36 -3.24 -2.30
CA ALA A 30 -0.51 -1.88 -1.81
C ALA A 30 -0.01 -1.81 -0.38
N VAL A 31 0.30 -0.61 0.08
CA VAL A 31 0.67 -0.39 1.47
C VAL A 31 -0.40 0.45 2.15
N VAL A 32 -0.80 0.03 3.34
CA VAL A 32 -1.78 0.75 4.16
C VAL A 32 -1.09 1.97 4.75
N VAL A 33 -1.70 3.13 4.59
CA VAL A 33 -1.16 4.38 5.12
C VAL A 33 -2.08 5.03 6.16
N SER A 34 -3.31 4.56 6.28
CA SER A 34 -4.22 5.05 7.29
C SER A 34 -3.88 4.48 8.66
N ALA A 35 -4.13 5.27 9.69
CA ALA A 35 -4.08 4.78 11.05
C ALA A 35 -5.27 3.85 11.30
N HIS A 36 -5.17 3.06 12.36
CA HIS A 36 -6.29 2.23 12.79
C HIS A 36 -7.51 3.12 13.06
N HIS A 37 -8.63 2.75 12.48
CA HIS A 37 -9.85 3.52 12.56
C HIS A 37 -11.07 2.59 12.48
N PRO A 38 -12.16 2.89 13.15
CA PRO A 38 -13.35 2.04 13.09
C PRO A 38 -14.06 2.04 11.74
N SER A 39 -13.70 2.93 10.83
CA SER A 39 -14.24 2.94 9.47
C SER A 39 -13.93 1.65 8.74
N VAL A 40 -14.79 1.26 7.82
CA VAL A 40 -14.56 0.10 6.95
C VAL A 40 -13.56 0.39 5.83
N ASP A 41 -13.23 1.67 5.62
CA ASP A 41 -12.31 2.05 4.54
C ASP A 41 -10.89 2.18 5.05
N LEU A 42 -9.96 1.76 4.19
CA LEU A 42 -8.53 1.98 4.39
C LEU A 42 -8.04 2.98 3.35
N VAL A 43 -6.98 3.71 3.71
CA VAL A 43 -6.26 4.56 2.77
C VAL A 43 -4.97 3.84 2.42
N LEU A 44 -4.69 3.72 1.13
CA LEU A 44 -3.56 2.93 0.63
C LEU A 44 -2.78 3.68 -0.43
N LEU A 45 -1.52 3.26 -0.61
CA LEU A 45 -0.70 3.65 -1.76
C LEU A 45 -0.39 2.40 -2.57
N PRO A 46 -0.47 2.49 -3.90
CA PRO A 46 -0.18 1.33 -4.74
C PRO A 46 1.32 1.03 -4.78
N LEU A 47 1.64 -0.24 -4.92
CA LEU A 47 3.00 -0.72 -5.14
C LEU A 47 3.10 -1.25 -6.56
N THR A 48 4.25 -1.07 -7.19
CA THR A 48 4.51 -1.60 -8.52
C THR A 48 5.90 -2.21 -8.58
N SER A 49 6.06 -3.21 -9.43
CA SER A 49 7.38 -3.78 -9.70
C SER A 49 8.14 -3.02 -10.81
N GLN A 50 7.53 -2.01 -11.40
CA GLN A 50 8.22 -1.15 -12.37
C GLN A 50 9.08 -0.15 -11.61
N LEU A 51 10.39 -0.29 -11.76
CA LEU A 51 11.36 0.49 -11.00
C LEU A 51 11.83 1.75 -11.72
N GLU A 52 11.33 1.99 -12.93
CA GLU A 52 11.76 3.12 -13.75
C GLU A 52 10.75 4.26 -13.71
N ASN A 53 11.22 5.45 -14.06
CA ASN A 53 10.37 6.66 -14.21
C ASN A 53 9.65 7.05 -12.92
N LEU A 54 10.39 7.05 -11.80
CA LEU A 54 9.82 7.45 -10.53
C LEU A 54 9.49 8.94 -10.55
N GLN A 55 8.29 9.26 -10.08
CA GLN A 55 7.87 10.63 -9.89
C GLN A 55 8.36 11.15 -8.54
N LEU A 56 8.26 12.46 -8.34
CA LEU A 56 8.74 13.09 -7.11
C LEU A 56 8.11 12.42 -5.87
N GLY A 57 8.96 12.00 -4.96
CA GLY A 57 8.56 11.35 -3.71
C GLY A 57 8.35 9.84 -3.81
N GLU A 58 8.23 9.29 -4.99
CA GLU A 58 8.12 7.84 -5.16
C GLU A 58 9.46 7.19 -4.87
N PHE A 59 9.43 6.01 -4.25
CA PHE A 59 10.68 5.38 -3.80
C PHE A 59 10.59 3.87 -3.85
N ALA A 60 11.74 3.24 -4.06
CA ALA A 60 11.85 1.79 -4.03
C ALA A 60 12.01 1.31 -2.59
N LEU A 61 11.35 0.21 -2.26
CA LEU A 61 11.51 -0.42 -0.96
C LEU A 61 12.89 -1.07 -0.87
N VAL A 62 13.58 -0.85 0.23
CA VAL A 62 14.87 -1.48 0.50
C VAL A 62 14.63 -2.92 0.98
N GLU A 63 13.69 -3.09 1.90
CA GLU A 63 13.41 -4.39 2.52
C GLU A 63 12.12 -5.00 1.97
N TRP A 64 12.02 -5.08 0.65
CA TRP A 64 10.81 -5.61 0.03
C TRP A 64 10.57 -7.09 0.33
N LYS A 65 11.64 -7.89 0.48
CA LYS A 65 11.51 -9.29 0.87
C LYS A 65 10.94 -9.45 2.26
N GLY A 66 11.44 -8.64 3.20
CA GLY A 66 10.96 -8.66 4.58
C GLY A 66 9.51 -8.20 4.70
N ALA A 67 9.03 -7.42 3.74
CA ALA A 67 7.64 -7.00 3.67
C ALA A 67 6.73 -8.05 3.02
N GLY A 68 7.27 -9.19 2.61
CA GLY A 68 6.50 -10.29 2.06
C GLY A 68 6.27 -10.21 0.56
N LEU A 69 6.95 -9.30 -0.13
CA LEU A 69 6.80 -9.15 -1.57
C LEU A 69 7.72 -10.12 -2.33
N LEU A 70 7.33 -10.48 -3.54
CA LEU A 70 8.09 -11.40 -4.38
C LEU A 70 9.08 -10.70 -5.30
N PHE A 71 8.92 -9.40 -5.51
CA PHE A 71 9.72 -8.61 -6.43
C PHE A 71 10.10 -7.29 -5.80
N PRO A 72 11.26 -6.71 -6.19
CA PRO A 72 11.54 -5.32 -5.85
C PRO A 72 10.36 -4.44 -6.25
N SER A 73 9.98 -3.53 -5.38
CA SER A 73 8.75 -2.76 -5.56
C SER A 73 8.97 -1.30 -5.21
N VAL A 74 8.18 -0.45 -5.84
CA VAL A 74 8.17 0.99 -5.67
C VAL A 74 6.83 1.44 -5.11
N VAL A 75 6.88 2.36 -4.15
CA VAL A 75 5.67 3.01 -3.62
C VAL A 75 5.30 4.15 -4.58
N LYS A 76 4.09 4.09 -5.12
CA LYS A 76 3.58 5.07 -6.06
C LYS A 76 2.70 6.08 -5.36
N ARG A 77 2.56 7.25 -5.96
CA ARG A 77 1.81 8.37 -5.38
C ARG A 77 0.29 8.18 -5.36
N GLY A 78 -0.25 7.30 -6.14
CA GLY A 78 -1.69 7.17 -6.38
C GLY A 78 -2.54 6.80 -5.16
N LEU A 79 -2.58 7.66 -4.16
CA LEU A 79 -3.35 7.46 -2.93
C LEU A 79 -4.81 7.13 -3.24
N PHE A 80 -5.34 6.10 -2.61
CA PHE A 80 -6.73 5.71 -2.82
C PHE A 80 -7.32 5.12 -1.54
N THR A 81 -8.64 5.09 -1.48
CA THR A 81 -9.36 4.44 -0.39
C THR A 81 -10.00 3.16 -0.89
N LEU A 82 -10.13 2.18 -0.01
CA LEU A 82 -10.68 0.89 -0.37
C LEU A 82 -11.34 0.26 0.85
N ASP A 83 -12.50 -0.37 0.63
CA ASP A 83 -13.17 -1.10 1.68
C ASP A 83 -12.31 -2.28 2.13
N LYS A 84 -12.27 -2.53 3.43
CA LYS A 84 -11.49 -3.64 4.01
C LYS A 84 -11.82 -4.99 3.37
N THR A 85 -13.06 -5.18 2.94
CA THR A 85 -13.48 -6.44 2.32
C THR A 85 -12.78 -6.68 0.98
N CYS A 86 -12.18 -5.67 0.39
CA CYS A 86 -11.41 -5.80 -0.85
C CYS A 86 -9.97 -6.21 -0.62
N ILE A 87 -9.54 -6.37 0.63
CA ILE A 87 -8.20 -6.86 0.95
C ILE A 87 -8.23 -8.38 0.95
N ASN A 88 -7.42 -8.97 0.10
CA ASN A 88 -7.37 -10.43 -0.06
C ASN A 88 -6.48 -11.09 0.99
N ARG A 89 -5.33 -10.46 1.29
CA ARG A 89 -4.42 -10.99 2.30
C ARG A 89 -3.40 -9.93 2.69
N ARG A 90 -2.80 -10.12 3.84
CA ARG A 90 -1.63 -9.35 4.26
C ARG A 90 -0.38 -10.11 3.85
N PHE A 91 0.53 -9.46 3.12
CA PHE A 91 1.84 -10.04 2.79
C PHE A 91 2.81 -9.92 3.95
N GLY A 92 2.82 -8.77 4.62
CA GLY A 92 3.77 -8.47 5.67
C GLY A 92 3.68 -7.01 6.07
N ARG A 93 4.81 -6.46 6.48
CA ARG A 93 4.87 -5.10 7.01
C ARG A 93 6.16 -4.45 6.56
N LEU A 94 6.10 -3.15 6.27
CA LEU A 94 7.31 -2.40 5.92
C LEU A 94 8.30 -2.38 7.08
N ALA A 95 9.59 -2.52 6.76
CA ALA A 95 10.66 -2.31 7.72
C ALA A 95 10.70 -0.84 8.15
N ALA A 96 11.29 -0.57 9.31
CA ALA A 96 11.31 0.77 9.89
C ALA A 96 11.90 1.81 8.95
N GLY A 97 12.97 1.48 8.23
CA GLY A 97 13.58 2.42 7.28
C GLY A 97 12.65 2.77 6.14
N ASP A 98 11.94 1.78 5.62
CA ASP A 98 10.97 2.01 4.53
C ASP A 98 9.75 2.77 5.04
N GLN A 99 9.33 2.54 6.27
CA GLN A 99 8.26 3.34 6.88
C GLN A 99 8.66 4.81 7.03
N GLY A 100 9.91 5.07 7.35
CA GLY A 100 10.43 6.45 7.40
C GLY A 100 10.33 7.14 6.04
N LYS A 101 10.67 6.43 4.97
CA LYS A 101 10.54 6.95 3.62
C LYS A 101 9.08 7.18 3.25
N LEU A 102 8.21 6.28 3.67
CA LEU A 102 6.77 6.44 3.47
C LEU A 102 6.26 7.70 4.15
N ASP A 103 6.65 7.93 5.39
CA ASP A 103 6.25 9.13 6.13
C ASP A 103 6.71 10.40 5.41
N SER A 104 7.94 10.41 4.93
CA SER A 104 8.47 11.56 4.19
C SER A 104 7.71 11.81 2.91
N ALA A 105 7.38 10.74 2.17
CA ALA A 105 6.61 10.86 0.93
C ALA A 105 5.22 11.44 1.20
N LEU A 106 4.53 10.92 2.23
CA LEU A 106 3.21 11.40 2.58
C LEU A 106 3.21 12.87 2.99
N ARG A 107 4.23 13.29 3.75
CA ARG A 107 4.37 14.70 4.13
C ARG A 107 4.54 15.57 2.90
N LEU A 108 5.39 15.12 1.97
CA LEU A 108 5.63 15.86 0.73
C LEU A 108 4.35 15.96 -0.11
N TRP A 109 3.68 14.83 -0.31
CA TRP A 109 2.52 14.78 -1.20
C TRP A 109 1.28 15.47 -0.62
N LEU A 110 1.12 15.43 0.69
CA LEU A 110 -0.07 15.96 1.35
C LEU A 110 0.18 17.32 2.00
N GLY A 111 1.40 17.83 1.95
CA GLY A 111 1.72 19.14 2.52
C GLY A 111 1.69 19.17 4.04
N LEU A 112 2.06 18.09 4.67
CA LEU A 112 2.04 18.00 6.13
C LEU A 112 3.32 18.52 6.77
#